data_bd4c63439b9cc0663384e2f0fccc674f
#
_entry.id   bd4c63439b9cc0663384e2f0fccc674f
#
_cell.length_a   1.000
_cell.length_b   1.000
_cell.length_c   1.000
_cell.angle_alpha   90.00
_cell.angle_beta   90.00
_cell.angle_gamma   90.00
#
_symmetry.space_group_name_H-M   'P 1'
#
loop_
_entity.id
_entity.type
_entity.pdbx_description
1 polymer ?
#
loop_
_entity_poly.entity_id
_entity_poly.type
_entity_poly.pdbx_seq_one_letter_code
_entity_poly.pdbx_strand_id
1 'polypeptide(L)'
;MANASETRNLSEEAYDQIRRDILNGQLFPDEKLQIDAISIRYGIGVVPVREALNRLSSEGLVSRRSNRGFCVTPISMTDLDELVKTRIWLETLALRESMKNGDDAWEEELVVSFHRLARTHRLLPEGKEREIVEKWEHLHKAFHMLLLDRCGSSWLLEFCSNLMDQAVRYRNLSMNHNPSKQRREGAAGEHKDILDAVLERETDRACTLLERHYKITLDGLKSVLVAEERAPVTIPLRASSR
;
A
#
# COMPACT_ATOMS: atom_id res chain seq x y z
N MET A 1 -1.35 -20.04 32.84
CA MET A 1 -1.76 -20.29 31.46
C MET A 1 -2.20 -18.95 30.89
N ALA A 2 -1.35 -18.25 30.13
CA ALA A 2 -1.76 -17.07 29.40
C ALA A 2 -2.85 -17.51 28.41
N ASN A 3 -3.96 -16.79 28.41
CA ASN A 3 -5.17 -17.18 27.71
C ASN A 3 -4.86 -17.15 26.18
N ALA A 4 -5.13 -18.21 25.43
CA ALA A 4 -4.88 -18.29 23.99
C ALA A 4 -5.53 -17.13 23.21
N SER A 5 -6.59 -16.52 23.76
CA SER A 5 -7.24 -15.32 23.23
C SER A 5 -6.38 -14.05 23.40
N GLU A 6 -5.65 -13.89 24.51
CA GLU A 6 -4.74 -12.74 24.73
C GLU A 6 -3.52 -12.81 23.82
N THR A 7 -2.94 -14.01 23.66
CA THR A 7 -1.79 -14.21 22.76
C THR A 7 -2.18 -13.93 21.29
N ARG A 8 -3.39 -14.34 20.89
CA ARG A 8 -3.92 -14.08 19.55
C ARG A 8 -4.15 -12.58 19.30
N ASN A 9 -4.60 -11.84 20.31
CA ASN A 9 -4.76 -10.39 20.24
C ASN A 9 -3.40 -9.68 20.12
N LEU A 10 -2.40 -10.11 20.88
CA LEU A 10 -1.04 -9.56 20.82
C LEU A 10 -0.34 -9.87 19.49
N SER A 11 -0.58 -11.02 18.87
CA SER A 11 -0.03 -11.35 17.54
C SER A 11 -0.65 -10.48 16.44
N GLU A 12 -1.95 -10.19 16.53
CA GLU A 12 -2.64 -9.28 15.62
C GLU A 12 -2.13 -7.85 15.80
N GLU A 13 -1.98 -7.39 17.04
CA GLU A 13 -1.42 -6.07 17.36
C GLU A 13 0.02 -5.92 16.84
N ALA A 14 0.87 -6.93 17.03
CA ALA A 14 2.23 -6.94 16.49
C ALA A 14 2.23 -6.89 14.96
N TYR A 15 1.35 -7.68 14.32
CA TYR A 15 1.20 -7.69 12.89
C TYR A 15 0.81 -6.31 12.35
N ASP A 16 -0.21 -5.68 12.93
CA ASP A 16 -0.71 -4.38 12.48
C ASP A 16 0.34 -3.27 12.64
N GLN A 17 1.08 -3.28 13.76
CA GLN A 17 2.12 -2.27 14.02
C GLN A 17 3.31 -2.45 13.06
N ILE A 18 3.84 -3.67 12.92
CA ILE A 18 4.98 -3.95 12.03
C ILE A 18 4.58 -3.67 10.57
N ARG A 19 3.40 -4.13 10.14
CA ARG A 19 2.88 -3.88 8.79
C ARG A 19 2.78 -2.39 8.50
N ARG A 20 2.19 -1.62 9.40
CA ARG A 20 2.08 -0.17 9.29
C ARG A 20 3.45 0.49 9.13
N ASP A 21 4.41 0.10 9.96
CA ASP A 21 5.76 0.68 9.91
C ASP A 21 6.53 0.31 8.63
N ILE A 22 6.31 -0.89 8.08
CA ILE A 22 6.85 -1.29 6.77
C ILE A 22 6.21 -0.45 5.66
N LEU A 23 4.88 -0.37 5.63
CA LEU A 23 4.15 0.37 4.60
C LEU A 23 4.47 1.86 4.62
N ASN A 24 4.69 2.44 5.80
CA ASN A 24 5.02 3.86 5.98
C ASN A 24 6.52 4.17 5.91
N GLY A 25 7.36 3.19 5.59
CA GLY A 25 8.80 3.37 5.47
C GLY A 25 9.52 3.71 6.78
N GLN A 26 8.96 3.29 7.93
CA GLN A 26 9.62 3.40 9.25
C GLN A 26 10.53 2.20 9.53
N LEU A 27 10.23 1.08 8.88
CA LEU A 27 11.08 -0.07 8.72
C LEU A 27 11.49 -0.08 7.24
N PHE A 28 12.77 0.15 6.98
CA PHE A 28 13.29 0.37 5.63
C PHE A 28 13.41 -0.94 4.83
N PRO A 29 13.31 -0.88 3.49
CA PRO A 29 13.66 -2.03 2.65
C PRO A 29 15.04 -2.60 3.00
N ASP A 30 15.16 -3.93 3.02
CA ASP A 30 16.35 -4.68 3.42
C ASP A 30 16.76 -4.53 4.91
N GLU A 31 16.01 -3.79 5.72
CA GLU A 31 16.27 -3.68 7.16
C GLU A 31 16.08 -5.03 7.85
N LYS A 32 17.06 -5.41 8.69
CA LYS A 32 17.01 -6.64 9.49
C LYS A 32 16.04 -6.47 10.66
N LEU A 33 15.05 -7.34 10.75
CA LEU A 33 14.06 -7.37 11.81
C LEU A 33 14.48 -8.36 12.91
N GLN A 34 15.24 -7.88 13.88
CA GLN A 34 15.61 -8.68 15.05
C GLN A 34 14.42 -8.79 15.99
N ILE A 35 13.96 -10.03 16.26
CA ILE A 35 12.75 -10.28 17.05
C ILE A 35 12.80 -9.59 18.41
N ASP A 36 13.93 -9.67 19.12
CA ASP A 36 14.08 -9.03 20.43
C ASP A 36 14.01 -7.50 20.35
N ALA A 37 14.62 -6.91 19.33
CA ALA A 37 14.57 -5.46 19.11
C ALA A 37 13.14 -4.99 18.75
N ILE A 38 12.44 -5.75 17.93
CA ILE A 38 11.04 -5.49 17.56
C ILE A 38 10.12 -5.66 18.79
N SER A 39 10.36 -6.70 19.60
CA SER A 39 9.65 -6.95 20.85
C SER A 39 9.78 -5.77 21.81
N ILE A 40 10.98 -5.24 21.99
CA ILE A 40 11.24 -4.06 22.82
C ILE A 40 10.58 -2.80 22.23
N ARG A 41 10.71 -2.60 20.92
CA ARG A 41 10.18 -1.41 20.22
C ARG A 41 8.67 -1.24 20.40
N TYR A 42 7.93 -2.34 20.34
CA TYR A 42 6.47 -2.33 20.40
C TYR A 42 5.90 -2.74 21.78
N GLY A 43 6.75 -3.17 22.72
CA GLY A 43 6.30 -3.64 24.05
C GLY A 43 5.51 -4.96 23.98
N ILE A 44 5.71 -5.76 22.92
CA ILE A 44 5.00 -7.02 22.65
C ILE A 44 5.97 -8.19 22.80
N GLY A 45 5.53 -9.31 23.35
CA GLY A 45 6.38 -10.48 23.59
C GLY A 45 6.98 -11.09 22.32
N VAL A 46 8.11 -11.81 22.46
CA VAL A 46 8.86 -12.46 21.37
C VAL A 46 8.02 -13.43 20.55
N VAL A 47 7.11 -14.20 21.16
CA VAL A 47 6.27 -15.19 20.47
C VAL A 47 5.27 -14.51 19.53
N PRO A 48 4.44 -13.55 19.98
CA PRO A 48 3.55 -12.78 19.09
C PRO A 48 4.29 -12.08 17.95
N VAL A 49 5.45 -11.47 18.22
CA VAL A 49 6.26 -10.82 17.18
C VAL A 49 6.72 -11.83 16.11
N ARG A 50 7.15 -13.03 16.51
CA ARG A 50 7.55 -14.08 15.56
C ARG A 50 6.40 -14.55 14.68
N GLU A 51 5.20 -14.72 15.25
CA GLU A 51 3.98 -15.06 14.52
C GLU A 51 3.61 -13.98 13.51
N ALA A 52 3.63 -12.71 13.94
CA ALA A 52 3.41 -11.56 13.06
C ALA A 52 4.42 -11.51 11.89
N LEU A 53 5.70 -11.69 12.15
CA LEU A 53 6.74 -11.73 11.11
C LEU A 53 6.59 -12.92 10.14
N ASN A 54 6.14 -14.09 10.63
CA ASN A 54 5.83 -15.21 9.76
C ASN A 54 4.65 -14.90 8.83
N ARG A 55 3.59 -14.29 9.33
CA ARG A 55 2.44 -13.85 8.54
C ARG A 55 2.84 -12.80 7.51
N LEU A 56 3.58 -11.77 7.90
CA LEU A 56 4.11 -10.76 6.97
C LEU A 56 5.06 -11.38 5.92
N SER A 57 5.72 -12.49 6.26
CA SER A 57 6.55 -13.21 5.30
C SER A 57 5.71 -13.98 4.26
N SER A 58 4.56 -14.53 4.63
CA SER A 58 3.63 -15.14 3.66
C SER A 58 2.98 -14.11 2.73
N GLU A 59 2.85 -12.87 3.18
CA GLU A 59 2.35 -11.74 2.39
C GLU A 59 3.43 -11.03 1.55
N GLY A 60 4.69 -11.47 1.66
CA GLY A 60 5.81 -10.90 0.91
C GLY A 60 6.33 -9.54 1.41
N LEU A 61 5.79 -9.00 2.53
CA LEU A 61 6.27 -7.76 3.14
C LEU A 61 7.60 -7.96 3.90
N VAL A 62 7.83 -9.17 4.38
CA VAL A 62 9.03 -9.61 5.08
C VAL A 62 9.61 -10.80 4.33
N SER A 63 10.92 -10.88 4.22
CA SER A 63 11.65 -12.01 3.62
C SER A 63 12.50 -12.73 4.68
N ARG A 64 12.56 -14.07 4.57
CA ARG A 64 13.51 -14.88 5.36
C ARG A 64 14.79 -15.10 4.57
N ARG A 65 15.90 -14.66 5.12
CA ARG A 65 17.22 -14.86 4.49
C ARG A 65 18.08 -15.80 5.33
N SER A 66 18.75 -16.76 4.67
CA SER A 66 19.75 -17.61 5.30
C SER A 66 20.78 -16.73 6.00
N ASN A 67 21.07 -17.01 7.27
CA ASN A 67 22.02 -16.28 8.13
C ASN A 67 21.62 -14.84 8.55
N ARG A 68 20.52 -14.25 8.03
CA ARG A 68 20.07 -12.91 8.42
C ARG A 68 18.74 -12.91 9.19
N GLY A 69 17.98 -14.00 9.16
CA GLY A 69 16.66 -14.08 9.77
C GLY A 69 15.60 -13.31 8.96
N PHE A 70 14.75 -12.58 9.64
CA PHE A 70 13.72 -11.73 9.02
C PHE A 70 14.30 -10.39 8.56
N CYS A 71 13.95 -9.99 7.35
CA CYS A 71 14.28 -8.67 6.80
C CYS A 71 13.05 -8.11 6.09
N VAL A 72 12.89 -6.79 6.09
CA VAL A 72 11.90 -6.15 5.20
C VAL A 72 12.25 -6.51 3.76
N THR A 73 11.27 -6.89 2.97
CA THR A 73 11.50 -7.25 1.56
C THR A 73 12.12 -6.06 0.83
N PRO A 74 13.21 -6.25 0.08
CA PRO A 74 13.83 -5.18 -0.68
C PRO A 74 12.89 -4.65 -1.76
N ILE A 75 13.24 -3.51 -2.33
CA ILE A 75 12.58 -2.93 -3.51
C ILE A 75 13.56 -2.93 -4.67
N SER A 76 13.05 -3.00 -5.90
CA SER A 76 13.83 -2.84 -7.12
C SER A 76 12.95 -2.32 -8.25
N MET A 77 13.60 -1.74 -9.26
CA MET A 77 12.89 -1.25 -10.47
C MET A 77 12.24 -2.40 -11.24
N THR A 78 12.93 -3.53 -11.35
CA THR A 78 12.40 -4.74 -12.02
C THR A 78 11.17 -5.27 -11.30
N ASP A 79 11.23 -5.38 -9.98
CA ASP A 79 10.11 -5.84 -9.16
C ASP A 79 8.91 -4.87 -9.26
N LEU A 80 9.16 -3.55 -9.29
CA LEU A 80 8.13 -2.54 -9.49
C LEU A 80 7.43 -2.69 -10.86
N ASP A 81 8.18 -2.95 -11.93
CA ASP A 81 7.63 -3.19 -13.26
C ASP A 81 6.74 -4.44 -13.30
N GLU A 82 7.20 -5.54 -12.72
CA GLU A 82 6.45 -6.79 -12.63
C GLU A 82 5.20 -6.63 -11.75
N LEU A 83 5.32 -5.94 -10.62
CA LEU A 83 4.20 -5.65 -9.72
C LEU A 83 3.09 -4.87 -10.45
N VAL A 84 3.44 -3.76 -11.11
CA VAL A 84 2.46 -2.92 -11.80
C VAL A 84 1.82 -3.67 -12.98
N LYS A 85 2.60 -4.42 -13.75
CA LYS A 85 2.10 -5.27 -14.84
C LYS A 85 1.10 -6.30 -14.33
N THR A 86 1.40 -6.97 -13.22
CA THR A 86 0.54 -7.97 -12.61
C THR A 86 -0.75 -7.33 -12.07
N ARG A 87 -0.64 -6.16 -11.43
CA ARG A 87 -1.81 -5.40 -10.98
C ARG A 87 -2.74 -5.04 -12.14
N ILE A 88 -2.20 -4.53 -13.23
CA ILE A 88 -2.99 -4.22 -14.42
C ILE A 88 -3.79 -5.44 -14.89
N TRP A 89 -3.15 -6.61 -15.01
CA TRP A 89 -3.84 -7.83 -15.45
C TRP A 89 -4.97 -8.24 -14.51
N LEU A 90 -4.70 -8.31 -13.21
CA LEU A 90 -5.66 -8.82 -12.24
C LEU A 90 -6.76 -7.81 -11.93
N GLU A 91 -6.40 -6.54 -11.78
CA GLU A 91 -7.36 -5.51 -11.37
C GLU A 91 -8.27 -5.07 -12.54
N THR A 92 -7.79 -5.06 -13.79
CA THR A 92 -8.69 -4.84 -14.94
C THR A 92 -9.65 -6.01 -15.17
N LEU A 93 -9.19 -7.26 -14.93
CA LEU A 93 -10.07 -8.42 -14.96
C LEU A 93 -11.14 -8.31 -13.86
N ALA A 94 -10.74 -8.02 -12.63
CA ALA A 94 -11.65 -7.87 -11.50
C ALA A 94 -12.65 -6.72 -11.70
N LEU A 95 -12.19 -5.56 -12.22
CA LEU A 95 -13.04 -4.43 -12.53
C LEU A 95 -14.09 -4.80 -13.59
N ARG A 96 -13.68 -5.48 -14.65
CA ARG A 96 -14.60 -5.94 -15.71
C ARG A 96 -15.71 -6.86 -15.16
N GLU A 97 -15.35 -7.80 -14.31
CA GLU A 97 -16.34 -8.67 -13.66
C GLU A 97 -17.18 -7.90 -12.63
N SER A 98 -16.62 -6.95 -11.88
CA SER A 98 -17.38 -6.10 -10.97
C SER A 98 -18.42 -5.26 -11.70
N MET A 99 -18.08 -4.67 -12.83
CA MET A 99 -19.03 -3.88 -13.63
C MET A 99 -20.17 -4.70 -14.23
N LYS A 100 -19.99 -6.01 -14.45
CA LYS A 100 -21.07 -6.91 -14.87
C LYS A 100 -22.06 -7.20 -13.73
N ASN A 101 -21.56 -7.29 -12.50
CA ASN A 101 -22.32 -7.75 -11.34
C ASN A 101 -22.76 -6.60 -10.42
N GLY A 102 -22.20 -5.39 -10.62
CA GLY A 102 -22.48 -4.23 -9.80
C GLY A 102 -23.90 -3.70 -9.98
N ASP A 103 -24.53 -3.36 -8.87
CA ASP A 103 -25.85 -2.77 -8.74
C ASP A 103 -25.79 -1.29 -8.38
N ASP A 104 -26.95 -0.63 -8.31
CA ASP A 104 -27.07 0.80 -7.97
C ASP A 104 -26.46 1.08 -6.57
N ALA A 105 -26.62 0.17 -5.61
CA ALA A 105 -26.05 0.32 -4.27
C ALA A 105 -24.51 0.32 -4.30
N TRP A 106 -23.91 -0.52 -5.13
CA TRP A 106 -22.46 -0.50 -5.36
C TRP A 106 -21.97 0.80 -5.98
N GLU A 107 -22.72 1.37 -6.94
CA GLU A 107 -22.39 2.67 -7.53
C GLU A 107 -22.49 3.81 -6.51
N GLU A 108 -23.51 3.82 -5.65
CA GLU A 108 -23.63 4.80 -4.56
C GLU A 108 -22.46 4.71 -3.59
N GLU A 109 -22.05 3.51 -3.20
CA GLU A 109 -20.87 3.29 -2.35
C GLU A 109 -19.58 3.79 -3.00
N LEU A 110 -19.40 3.61 -4.31
CA LEU A 110 -18.27 4.13 -5.07
C LEU A 110 -18.21 5.65 -5.05
N VAL A 111 -19.34 6.32 -5.27
CA VAL A 111 -19.43 7.80 -5.21
C VAL A 111 -19.04 8.31 -3.82
N VAL A 112 -19.55 7.68 -2.76
CA VAL A 112 -19.22 8.04 -1.37
C VAL A 112 -17.75 7.80 -1.08
N SER A 113 -17.18 6.66 -1.50
CA SER A 113 -15.79 6.31 -1.30
C SER A 113 -14.85 7.30 -2.02
N PHE A 114 -15.13 7.62 -3.28
CA PHE A 114 -14.41 8.64 -4.03
C PHE A 114 -14.49 10.03 -3.37
N HIS A 115 -15.67 10.44 -2.91
CA HIS A 115 -15.82 11.72 -2.24
C HIS A 115 -14.94 11.82 -0.98
N ARG A 116 -14.86 10.76 -0.19
CA ARG A 116 -13.98 10.68 1.00
C ARG A 116 -12.51 10.80 0.60
N LEU A 117 -12.09 10.07 -0.44
CA LEU A 117 -10.73 10.12 -0.98
C LEU A 117 -10.37 11.53 -1.48
N ALA A 118 -11.21 12.12 -2.32
CA ALA A 118 -10.96 13.43 -2.92
C ALA A 118 -10.85 14.55 -1.88
N ARG A 119 -11.62 14.49 -0.78
CA ARG A 119 -11.55 15.47 0.30
C ARG A 119 -10.27 15.37 1.12
N THR A 120 -9.70 14.19 1.27
CA THR A 120 -8.49 14.00 2.09
C THR A 120 -7.26 14.66 1.46
N HIS A 121 -7.22 14.78 0.14
CA HIS A 121 -6.14 15.48 -0.57
C HIS A 121 -6.12 17.01 -0.41
N ARG A 122 -7.24 17.62 -0.04
CA ARG A 122 -7.40 19.08 0.00
C ARG A 122 -6.98 19.72 1.31
N LEU A 123 -6.73 18.93 2.35
CA LEU A 123 -6.52 19.42 3.71
C LEU A 123 -5.15 18.94 4.23
N LEU A 124 -4.07 19.65 3.90
CA LEU A 124 -2.74 19.44 4.49
C LEU A 124 -2.45 20.58 5.49
N PRO A 125 -2.80 20.43 6.79
CA PRO A 125 -2.26 21.32 7.81
C PRO A 125 -0.76 21.02 7.98
N GLU A 126 0.04 22.06 8.09
CA GLU A 126 1.47 21.92 8.39
C GLU A 126 1.67 21.10 9.69
N GLY A 127 2.59 20.13 9.65
CA GLY A 127 2.95 19.28 10.80
C GLY A 127 2.11 18.01 10.98
N LYS A 128 1.16 17.72 10.08
CA LYS A 128 0.35 16.49 10.10
C LYS A 128 0.41 15.69 8.80
N GLU A 129 1.44 15.93 8.00
CA GLU A 129 1.59 15.34 6.66
C GLU A 129 1.50 13.82 6.71
N ARG A 130 2.11 13.19 7.72
CA ARG A 130 2.15 11.74 7.88
C ARG A 130 0.77 11.14 8.15
N GLU A 131 0.01 11.68 9.11
CA GLU A 131 -1.34 11.18 9.42
C GLU A 131 -2.26 11.29 8.18
N ILE A 132 -2.07 12.34 7.39
CA ILE A 132 -2.85 12.57 6.18
C ILE A 132 -2.45 11.59 5.08
N VAL A 133 -1.17 11.29 4.93
CA VAL A 133 -0.68 10.28 3.98
C VAL A 133 -1.24 8.91 4.34
N GLU A 134 -1.17 8.49 5.60
CA GLU A 134 -1.73 7.22 6.07
C GLU A 134 -3.24 7.14 5.82
N LYS A 135 -3.97 8.21 6.15
CA LYS A 135 -5.41 8.29 5.90
C LYS A 135 -5.73 8.25 4.42
N TRP A 136 -4.95 8.97 3.61
CA TRP A 136 -5.13 8.96 2.16
C TRP A 136 -4.88 7.58 1.56
N GLU A 137 -3.80 6.90 1.94
CA GLU A 137 -3.49 5.54 1.47
C GLU A 137 -4.59 4.54 1.83
N HIS A 138 -5.15 4.66 3.04
CA HIS A 138 -6.27 3.82 3.45
C HIS A 138 -7.52 4.07 2.58
N LEU A 139 -7.89 5.33 2.36
CA LEU A 139 -9.05 5.69 1.54
C LEU A 139 -8.82 5.36 0.05
N HIS A 140 -7.59 5.54 -0.44
CA HIS A 140 -7.20 5.19 -1.79
C HIS A 140 -7.32 3.67 -2.03
N LYS A 141 -6.78 2.85 -1.12
CA LYS A 141 -6.95 1.40 -1.18
C LYS A 141 -8.42 1.00 -1.10
N ALA A 142 -9.20 1.61 -0.18
CA ALA A 142 -10.62 1.33 -0.04
C ALA A 142 -11.40 1.63 -1.33
N PHE A 143 -11.13 2.75 -2.00
CA PHE A 143 -11.76 3.09 -3.28
C PHE A 143 -11.41 2.07 -4.38
N HIS A 144 -10.12 1.74 -4.54
CA HIS A 144 -9.72 0.75 -5.55
C HIS A 144 -10.26 -0.65 -5.27
N MET A 145 -10.29 -1.10 -4.01
CA MET A 145 -10.88 -2.39 -3.66
C MET A 145 -12.38 -2.43 -3.91
N LEU A 146 -13.08 -1.32 -3.66
CA LEU A 146 -14.52 -1.23 -3.92
C LEU A 146 -14.85 -1.29 -5.42
N LEU A 147 -13.98 -0.73 -6.30
CA LEU A 147 -14.11 -0.93 -7.75
C LEU A 147 -14.11 -2.41 -8.16
N LEU A 148 -13.42 -3.27 -7.38
CA LEU A 148 -13.24 -4.69 -7.66
C LEU A 148 -14.21 -5.59 -6.90
N ASP A 149 -14.94 -5.07 -5.91
CA ASP A 149 -15.66 -5.85 -4.89
C ASP A 149 -16.71 -6.81 -5.45
N ARG A 150 -17.35 -6.44 -6.55
CA ARG A 150 -18.36 -7.27 -7.21
C ARG A 150 -17.81 -8.26 -8.24
N CYS A 151 -16.49 -8.51 -8.25
CA CYS A 151 -15.88 -9.43 -9.22
C CYS A 151 -16.27 -10.90 -9.02
N GLY A 152 -16.88 -11.27 -7.90
CA GLY A 152 -17.35 -12.63 -7.62
C GLY A 152 -16.25 -13.62 -7.22
N SER A 153 -15.02 -13.17 -6.93
CA SER A 153 -13.90 -14.02 -6.53
C SER A 153 -13.16 -13.45 -5.34
N SER A 154 -13.36 -14.04 -4.15
CA SER A 154 -12.60 -13.66 -2.95
C SER A 154 -11.09 -13.89 -3.11
N TRP A 155 -10.67 -14.93 -3.83
CA TRP A 155 -9.26 -15.17 -4.15
C TRP A 155 -8.65 -14.04 -4.96
N LEU A 156 -9.35 -13.58 -6.00
CA LEU A 156 -8.86 -12.47 -6.83
C LEU A 156 -8.76 -11.18 -6.02
N LEU A 157 -9.74 -10.89 -5.15
CA LEU A 157 -9.72 -9.73 -4.26
C LEU A 157 -8.55 -9.78 -3.27
N GLU A 158 -8.26 -10.96 -2.71
CA GLU A 158 -7.12 -11.15 -1.80
C GLU A 158 -5.79 -10.88 -2.51
N PHE A 159 -5.60 -11.44 -3.71
CA PHE A 159 -4.41 -11.14 -4.53
C PHE A 159 -4.29 -9.67 -4.88
N CYS A 160 -5.35 -9.03 -5.33
CA CYS A 160 -5.35 -7.59 -5.62
C CYS A 160 -5.01 -6.76 -4.38
N SER A 161 -5.61 -7.09 -3.22
CA SER A 161 -5.33 -6.41 -1.95
C SER A 161 -3.86 -6.50 -1.56
N ASN A 162 -3.24 -7.69 -1.68
CA ASN A 162 -1.83 -7.90 -1.36
C ASN A 162 -0.90 -7.13 -2.32
N LEU A 163 -1.19 -7.13 -3.61
CA LEU A 163 -0.42 -6.36 -4.60
C LEU A 163 -0.55 -4.84 -4.40
N MET A 164 -1.72 -4.36 -3.97
CA MET A 164 -1.91 -2.96 -3.61
C MET A 164 -1.03 -2.56 -2.42
N ASP A 165 -0.92 -3.43 -1.40
CA ASP A 165 -0.03 -3.20 -0.25
C ASP A 165 1.45 -3.14 -0.65
N GLN A 166 1.88 -4.04 -1.55
CA GLN A 166 3.24 -3.95 -2.10
C GLN A 166 3.47 -2.61 -2.81
N ALA A 167 2.49 -2.11 -3.59
CA ALA A 167 2.61 -0.82 -4.27
C ALA A 167 2.66 0.39 -3.31
N VAL A 168 1.98 0.31 -2.14
CA VAL A 168 2.06 1.34 -1.09
C VAL A 168 3.50 1.57 -0.62
N ARG A 169 4.30 0.51 -0.48
CA ARG A 169 5.72 0.60 -0.08
C ARG A 169 6.53 1.49 -1.02
N TYR A 170 6.35 1.29 -2.33
CA TYR A 170 7.04 2.11 -3.34
C TYR A 170 6.56 3.56 -3.30
N ARG A 171 5.24 3.80 -3.18
CA ARG A 171 4.69 5.15 -3.09
C ARG A 171 5.19 5.91 -1.88
N ASN A 172 5.15 5.30 -0.69
CA ASN A 172 5.55 5.97 0.54
C ASN A 172 7.05 6.24 0.64
N LEU A 173 7.88 5.39 0.08
CA LEU A 173 9.31 5.68 -0.06
C LEU A 173 9.55 6.89 -0.97
N SER A 174 8.82 7.00 -2.09
CA SER A 174 8.91 8.15 -2.98
C SER A 174 8.31 9.43 -2.38
N MET A 175 7.34 9.33 -1.46
CA MET A 175 6.70 10.49 -0.83
C MET A 175 7.58 11.19 0.21
N ASN A 176 8.59 10.53 0.76
CA ASN A 176 9.63 11.20 1.55
C ASN A 176 10.37 12.28 0.74
N HIS A 177 10.22 12.29 -0.58
CA HIS A 177 10.76 13.25 -1.54
C HIS A 177 9.71 14.25 -2.07
N ASN A 178 8.59 14.42 -1.37
CA ASN A 178 7.56 15.44 -1.60
C ASN A 178 6.98 15.44 -3.04
N PRO A 179 6.00 14.57 -3.35
CA PRO A 179 5.37 14.58 -4.66
C PRO A 179 4.81 15.97 -4.94
N SER A 180 5.08 16.51 -6.11
CA SER A 180 4.64 17.85 -6.49
C SER A 180 3.11 17.96 -6.32
N LYS A 181 2.64 19.14 -5.91
CA LYS A 181 1.19 19.44 -5.82
C LYS A 181 0.47 19.04 -7.11
N GLN A 182 1.11 19.26 -8.26
CA GLN A 182 0.60 18.91 -9.58
C GLN A 182 0.36 17.41 -9.76
N ARG A 183 1.21 16.53 -9.20
CA ARG A 183 1.00 15.06 -9.29
C ARG A 183 -0.20 14.62 -8.43
N ARG A 184 -0.39 15.23 -7.26
CA ARG A 184 -1.53 14.94 -6.39
C ARG A 184 -2.85 15.38 -7.02
N GLU A 185 -2.89 16.55 -7.63
CA GLU A 185 -4.07 17.06 -8.35
C GLU A 185 -4.39 16.21 -9.57
N GLY A 186 -3.37 15.76 -10.33
CA GLY A 186 -3.52 14.85 -11.45
C GLY A 186 -4.14 13.51 -11.05
N ALA A 187 -3.66 12.91 -9.96
CA ALA A 187 -4.19 11.64 -9.47
C ALA A 187 -5.67 11.73 -9.07
N ALA A 188 -6.11 12.86 -8.50
CA ALA A 188 -7.53 13.05 -8.17
C ALA A 188 -8.41 13.11 -9.43
N GLY A 189 -7.92 13.71 -10.52
CA GLY A 189 -8.60 13.70 -11.82
C GLY A 189 -8.68 12.30 -12.42
N GLU A 190 -7.58 11.54 -12.37
CA GLU A 190 -7.53 10.16 -12.88
C GLU A 190 -8.57 9.26 -12.18
N HIS A 191 -8.69 9.34 -10.85
CA HIS A 191 -9.71 8.57 -10.11
C HIS A 191 -11.14 8.99 -10.45
N LYS A 192 -11.36 10.29 -10.71
CA LYS A 192 -12.66 10.79 -11.15
C LYS A 192 -13.02 10.22 -12.51
N ASP A 193 -12.10 10.24 -13.47
CA ASP A 193 -12.32 9.71 -14.80
C ASP A 193 -12.67 8.21 -14.78
N ILE A 194 -12.01 7.43 -13.89
CA ILE A 194 -12.33 6.02 -13.69
C ILE A 194 -13.75 5.86 -13.13
N LEU A 195 -14.10 6.63 -12.08
CA LEU A 195 -15.45 6.59 -11.50
C LEU A 195 -16.50 6.94 -12.53
N ASP A 196 -16.31 8.02 -13.28
CA ASP A 196 -17.27 8.46 -14.31
C ASP A 196 -17.51 7.34 -15.36
N ALA A 197 -16.43 6.70 -15.84
CA ALA A 197 -16.54 5.59 -16.79
C ALA A 197 -17.26 4.36 -16.20
N VAL A 198 -17.11 4.10 -14.90
CA VAL A 198 -17.84 3.03 -14.19
C VAL A 198 -19.32 3.34 -14.10
N LEU A 199 -19.70 4.57 -13.70
CA LEU A 199 -21.09 5.01 -13.59
C LEU A 199 -21.79 5.08 -14.96
N GLU A 200 -21.04 5.41 -16.02
CA GLU A 200 -21.52 5.38 -17.41
C GLU A 200 -21.58 3.95 -17.99
N ARG A 201 -21.19 2.92 -17.21
CA ARG A 201 -21.13 1.51 -17.62
C ARG A 201 -20.22 1.25 -18.83
N GLU A 202 -19.25 2.13 -19.07
CA GLU A 202 -18.27 2.02 -20.16
C GLU A 202 -17.06 1.14 -19.75
N THR A 203 -17.27 -0.17 -19.69
CA THR A 203 -16.31 -1.13 -19.12
C THR A 203 -14.92 -1.06 -19.76
N ASP A 204 -14.82 -0.99 -21.08
CA ASP A 204 -13.52 -0.94 -21.76
C ASP A 204 -12.79 0.39 -21.49
N ARG A 205 -13.52 1.49 -21.40
CA ARG A 205 -12.98 2.80 -21.02
C ARG A 205 -12.50 2.79 -19.57
N ALA A 206 -13.29 2.27 -18.64
CA ALA A 206 -12.92 2.17 -17.24
C ALA A 206 -11.62 1.34 -17.05
N CYS A 207 -11.51 0.19 -17.72
CA CYS A 207 -10.30 -0.64 -17.69
C CYS A 207 -9.08 0.09 -18.29
N THR A 208 -9.25 0.80 -19.41
CA THR A 208 -8.18 1.58 -20.05
C THR A 208 -7.70 2.72 -19.14
N LEU A 209 -8.62 3.41 -18.47
CA LEU A 209 -8.29 4.49 -17.53
C LEU A 209 -7.58 3.96 -16.30
N LEU A 210 -7.99 2.80 -15.76
CA LEU A 210 -7.31 2.15 -14.64
C LEU A 210 -5.88 1.74 -15.01
N GLU A 211 -5.69 1.14 -16.18
CA GLU A 211 -4.35 0.80 -16.70
C GLU A 211 -3.47 2.04 -16.86
N ARG A 212 -4.02 3.11 -17.45
CA ARG A 212 -3.32 4.39 -17.62
C ARG A 212 -2.91 4.99 -16.26
N HIS A 213 -3.80 4.98 -15.28
CA HIS A 213 -3.54 5.45 -13.92
C HIS A 213 -2.33 4.74 -13.30
N TYR A 214 -2.23 3.42 -13.44
CA TYR A 214 -1.09 2.65 -12.93
C TYR A 214 0.21 2.94 -13.68
N LYS A 215 0.17 3.11 -15.00
CA LYS A 215 1.35 3.46 -15.80
C LYS A 215 1.89 4.86 -15.43
N ILE A 216 1.02 5.85 -15.28
CA ILE A 216 1.43 7.19 -14.85
C ILE A 216 2.06 7.15 -13.44
N THR A 217 1.49 6.35 -12.53
CA THR A 217 2.05 6.16 -11.19
C THR A 217 3.43 5.49 -11.26
N LEU A 218 3.59 4.44 -12.09
CA LEU A 218 4.85 3.75 -12.32
C LEU A 218 5.94 4.71 -12.80
N ASP A 219 5.65 5.51 -13.82
CA ASP A 219 6.62 6.46 -14.38
C ASP A 219 7.06 7.51 -13.35
N GLY A 220 6.11 7.99 -12.55
CA GLY A 220 6.40 8.89 -11.43
C GLY A 220 7.30 8.25 -10.37
N LEU A 221 7.05 7.00 -10.00
CA LEU A 221 7.87 6.26 -9.03
C LEU A 221 9.28 5.98 -9.56
N LYS A 222 9.40 5.57 -10.81
CA LYS A 222 10.70 5.35 -11.47
C LYS A 222 11.56 6.62 -11.47
N SER A 223 10.98 7.76 -11.77
CA SER A 223 11.71 9.03 -11.80
C SER A 223 12.32 9.38 -10.42
N VAL A 224 11.63 9.06 -9.33
CA VAL A 224 12.12 9.29 -7.96
C VAL A 224 13.21 8.28 -7.59
N LEU A 225 13.00 6.98 -7.84
CA LEU A 225 13.99 5.94 -7.52
C LEU A 225 15.31 6.15 -8.27
N VAL A 226 15.27 6.56 -9.53
CA VAL A 226 16.49 6.90 -10.31
C VAL A 226 17.19 8.13 -9.73
N ALA A 227 16.45 9.10 -9.21
CA ALA A 227 17.05 10.27 -8.57
C ALA A 227 17.76 9.91 -7.26
N GLU A 228 17.22 8.95 -6.49
CA GLU A 228 17.83 8.44 -5.25
C GLU A 228 19.13 7.66 -5.51
N GLU A 229 19.17 6.80 -6.53
CA GLU A 229 20.39 6.09 -6.90
C GLU A 229 21.55 7.04 -7.29
N ARG A 230 21.22 8.25 -7.75
CA ARG A 230 22.20 9.29 -8.15
C ARG A 230 22.57 10.24 -7.02
N ALA A 231 21.79 10.31 -5.95
CA ALA A 231 22.10 11.13 -4.79
C ALA A 231 23.18 10.44 -3.94
N PRO A 232 24.26 11.14 -3.52
CA PRO A 232 25.23 10.56 -2.59
C PRO A 232 24.51 10.16 -1.29
N VAL A 233 24.69 8.92 -0.85
CA VAL A 233 24.10 8.36 0.37
C VAL A 233 24.52 9.21 1.56
N THR A 234 23.71 10.18 1.93
CA THR A 234 23.85 10.90 3.20
C THR A 234 23.12 10.06 4.25
N ILE A 235 23.83 9.10 4.85
CA ILE A 235 23.33 8.38 6.02
C ILE A 235 23.21 9.43 7.13
N PRO A 236 22.02 9.74 7.66
CA PRO A 236 21.92 10.57 8.85
C PRO A 236 22.57 9.79 10.01
N LEU A 237 23.71 10.27 10.45
CA LEU A 237 24.36 9.80 11.68
C LEU A 237 23.31 9.90 12.80
N ARG A 238 22.85 8.75 13.30
CA ARG A 238 22.06 8.70 14.52
C ARG A 238 22.86 9.40 15.63
N ALA A 239 22.33 10.50 16.13
CA ALA A 239 22.81 11.07 17.36
C ALA A 239 22.65 10.01 18.44
N SER A 240 23.78 9.47 18.91
CA SER A 240 23.83 8.62 20.10
C SER A 240 23.51 9.52 21.30
N SER A 241 22.26 9.47 21.75
CA SER A 241 21.90 9.99 23.07
C SER A 241 22.53 9.08 24.12
N ARG A 242 23.51 9.64 24.82
CA ARG A 242 24.06 9.14 26.07
C ARG A 242 23.01 9.22 27.18
#